data_d5db99cc10eb24f652bfd5c63ba05aed
#
_entry.id   d5db99cc10eb24f652bfd5c63ba05aed
#
_cell.length_a   1.000
_cell.length_b   1.000
_cell.length_c   1.000
_cell.angle_alpha   90.00
_cell.angle_beta   90.00
_cell.angle_gamma   90.00
#
_symmetry.space_group_name_H-M   'P 1'
#
loop_
_entity.id
_entity.type
_entity.pdbx_description
1 polymer ?
#
loop_
_entity_poly.entity_id
_entity_poly.type
_entity_poly.pdbx_seq_one_letter_code
_entity_poly.pdbx_strand_id
1 'polypeptide(L)'
;ARSSLEEVMAAVGRSELKASDVARAMYPDYKEERAAAMAVKPKSESGWFGLKKLTSVKFKVPGTPVIGPAIPIRGINSDLPVRFAPDGGAVPGDRIVGIVSPGEGITIYPIQSAALANFEDKPERWLDVRWDSEESTPRRFPARITVQSANEPGSFVQIAQVIADHDGNIDNIRMTRRAPDFTDVMIDLEVYDLKHLTDIIAQLRAKPMVAKVERVNG
;
A
#
# COMPACT_ATOMS: atom_id res chain seq x y z
N ALA A 1 -19.37 25.06 35.44
CA ALA A 1 -19.48 23.62 35.70
C ALA A 1 -20.55 23.05 34.77
N ARG A 2 -20.19 22.02 34.01
CA ARG A 2 -21.13 21.34 33.11
C ARG A 2 -21.85 20.26 33.90
N SER A 3 -23.17 20.23 33.79
CA SER A 3 -24.02 19.49 34.72
C SER A 3 -24.44 18.10 34.22
N SER A 4 -24.13 17.71 32.97
CA SER A 4 -24.48 16.39 32.44
C SER A 4 -23.36 15.75 31.63
N LEU A 5 -23.35 14.41 31.58
CA LEU A 5 -22.40 13.63 30.77
C LEU A 5 -22.52 13.97 29.28
N GLU A 6 -23.74 14.23 28.80
CA GLU A 6 -24.01 14.59 27.42
C GLU A 6 -23.37 15.92 27.01
N GLU A 7 -23.40 16.93 27.89
CA GLU A 7 -22.72 18.22 27.66
C GLU A 7 -21.20 18.07 27.59
N VAL A 8 -20.62 17.17 28.42
CA VAL A 8 -19.20 16.88 28.40
C VAL A 8 -18.80 16.18 27.10
N MET A 9 -19.56 15.19 26.67
CA MET A 9 -19.34 14.46 25.43
C MET A 9 -19.48 15.37 24.20
N ALA A 10 -20.50 16.23 24.19
CA ALA A 10 -20.69 17.21 23.13
C ALA A 10 -19.53 18.24 23.05
N ALA A 11 -18.99 18.63 24.21
CA ALA A 11 -17.83 19.54 24.27
C ALA A 11 -16.53 18.89 23.78
N VAL A 12 -16.33 17.60 24.05
CA VAL A 12 -15.21 16.82 23.49
C VAL A 12 -15.38 16.72 21.97
N GLY A 13 -16.58 16.43 21.47
CA GLY A 13 -16.88 16.36 20.04
C GLY A 13 -16.64 17.69 19.30
N ARG A 14 -16.87 18.84 19.98
CA ARG A 14 -16.56 20.18 19.41
C ARG A 14 -15.12 20.65 19.65
N SER A 15 -14.27 19.78 20.19
CA SER A 15 -12.87 20.09 20.54
C SER A 15 -12.70 21.22 21.58
N GLU A 16 -13.73 21.54 22.33
CA GLU A 16 -13.70 22.48 23.46
C GLU A 16 -13.02 21.92 24.70
N LEU A 17 -13.04 20.57 24.84
CA LEU A 17 -12.36 19.80 25.86
C LEU A 17 -11.58 18.65 25.24
N LYS A 18 -10.38 18.38 25.76
CA LYS A 18 -9.60 17.22 25.34
C LYS A 18 -10.13 15.97 26.04
N ALA A 19 -10.31 14.88 25.30
CA ALA A 19 -10.75 13.61 25.86
C ALA A 19 -9.84 13.10 27.00
N SER A 20 -8.53 13.36 26.91
CA SER A 20 -7.54 13.04 27.95
C SER A 20 -7.78 13.77 29.27
N ASP A 21 -8.24 15.02 29.21
CA ASP A 21 -8.50 15.81 30.42
C ASP A 21 -9.78 15.33 31.13
N VAL A 22 -10.79 14.91 30.34
CA VAL A 22 -12.00 14.29 30.88
C VAL A 22 -11.69 12.93 31.50
N ALA A 23 -10.91 12.08 30.81
CA ALA A 23 -10.49 10.77 31.33
C ALA A 23 -9.70 10.90 32.65
N ARG A 24 -8.79 11.89 32.74
CA ARG A 24 -8.00 12.16 33.95
C ARG A 24 -8.87 12.68 35.10
N ALA A 25 -9.92 13.46 34.82
CA ALA A 25 -10.87 13.92 35.83
C ALA A 25 -11.77 12.80 36.39
N MET A 26 -12.12 11.84 35.53
CA MET A 26 -12.97 10.69 35.92
C MET A 26 -12.16 9.56 36.59
N TYR A 27 -10.91 9.38 36.20
CA TYR A 27 -10.01 8.34 36.71
C TYR A 27 -8.67 8.98 37.12
N PRO A 28 -8.49 9.35 38.41
CA PRO A 28 -7.26 10.02 38.88
C PRO A 28 -5.97 9.22 38.63
N ASP A 29 -6.10 7.89 38.57
CA ASP A 29 -4.97 6.98 38.29
C ASP A 29 -4.75 6.70 36.78
N TYR A 30 -5.51 7.37 35.90
CA TYR A 30 -5.35 7.24 34.46
C TYR A 30 -4.00 7.79 34.00
N LYS A 31 -3.06 6.90 33.73
CA LYS A 31 -1.77 7.20 33.13
C LYS A 31 -1.91 7.03 31.62
N GLU A 32 -1.58 8.08 30.87
CA GLU A 32 -1.45 7.98 29.43
C GLU A 32 -0.24 7.10 29.08
N GLU A 33 -0.44 5.80 28.91
CA GLU A 33 0.62 4.85 28.51
C GLU A 33 1.20 5.16 27.12
N ARG A 34 0.57 6.04 26.36
CA ARG A 34 0.99 6.43 25.00
C ARG A 34 2.29 7.21 24.95
N ALA A 35 2.66 7.93 25.98
CA ALA A 35 3.92 8.70 26.00
C ALA A 35 5.14 7.80 26.28
N ALA A 36 4.95 6.68 26.99
CA ALA A 36 6.03 5.75 27.30
C ALA A 36 6.38 4.81 26.14
N ALA A 37 5.42 4.49 25.25
CA ALA A 37 5.63 3.62 24.10
C ALA A 37 6.49 4.26 22.98
N MET A 38 6.66 5.58 22.98
CA MET A 38 7.49 6.29 22.00
C MET A 38 8.96 6.48 22.42
N ALA A 39 9.32 6.13 23.67
CA ALA A 39 10.66 6.39 24.22
C ALA A 39 11.51 5.14 24.46
N VAL A 40 11.04 3.95 24.08
CA VAL A 40 11.84 2.73 24.22
C VAL A 40 12.80 2.62 23.05
N LYS A 41 14.04 3.05 23.26
CA LYS A 41 15.17 2.65 22.39
C LYS A 41 15.32 1.12 22.51
N PRO A 42 15.34 0.36 21.40
CA PRO A 42 15.58 -1.06 21.49
C PRO A 42 17.04 -1.29 21.93
N LYS A 43 17.22 -1.82 23.12
CA LYS A 43 18.46 -2.48 23.51
C LYS A 43 18.63 -3.71 22.63
N SER A 44 19.77 -3.81 21.97
CA SER A 44 20.16 -4.99 21.22
C SER A 44 20.36 -6.16 22.19
N GLU A 45 19.47 -7.12 22.17
CA GLU A 45 19.71 -8.43 22.75
C GLU A 45 19.56 -9.49 21.67
N SER A 46 20.67 -10.22 21.47
CA SER A 46 20.78 -11.39 20.65
C SER A 46 19.92 -12.50 21.23
N GLY A 47 18.73 -12.72 20.64
CA GLY A 47 17.78 -13.78 21.03
C GLY A 47 17.71 -14.88 20.01
N TRP A 48 17.99 -15.99 20.41
CA TRP A 48 17.83 -17.45 20.17
C TRP A 48 17.33 -17.98 18.81
N PHE A 49 17.08 -17.27 17.81
CA PHE A 49 17.02 -17.77 16.43
C PHE A 49 17.75 -16.78 15.56
N GLY A 50 18.85 -17.17 14.93
CA GLY A 50 19.73 -16.37 14.09
C GLY A 50 19.07 -15.63 12.91
N LEU A 51 17.91 -15.04 13.11
CA LEU A 51 17.21 -14.14 12.21
C LEU A 51 17.76 -12.72 12.36
N LYS A 52 19.00 -12.54 11.89
CA LYS A 52 19.49 -11.20 11.59
C LYS A 52 18.68 -10.65 10.41
N LYS A 53 17.97 -9.56 10.66
CA LYS A 53 17.20 -8.73 9.72
C LYS A 53 15.77 -9.19 9.39
N LEU A 54 14.90 -9.14 10.38
CA LEU A 54 13.51 -8.74 10.14
C LEU A 54 13.28 -7.43 10.90
N THR A 55 13.86 -6.34 10.41
CA THR A 55 13.63 -5.00 10.96
C THR A 55 12.53 -4.32 10.16
N SER A 56 11.47 -4.06 10.88
CA SER A 56 10.35 -3.16 10.59
C SER A 56 9.35 -3.62 9.54
N VAL A 57 8.44 -4.49 9.97
CA VAL A 57 7.09 -4.53 9.38
C VAL A 57 6.40 -3.25 9.84
N LYS A 58 6.42 -2.21 9.03
CA LYS A 58 5.62 -1.00 9.24
C LYS A 58 4.22 -1.28 8.74
N PHE A 59 3.28 -1.56 9.63
CA PHE A 59 1.87 -1.58 9.29
C PHE A 59 1.42 -0.17 8.89
N LYS A 60 1.09 0.02 7.63
CA LYS A 60 0.44 1.23 7.14
C LYS A 60 -1.07 1.10 7.37
N VAL A 61 -1.64 2.05 8.12
CA VAL A 61 -3.09 2.12 8.29
C VAL A 61 -3.71 2.50 6.95
N PRO A 62 -4.67 1.71 6.40
CA PRO A 62 -5.36 2.07 5.16
C PRO A 62 -6.15 3.36 5.37
N GLY A 63 -5.97 4.35 4.49
CA GLY A 63 -6.80 5.54 4.44
C GLY A 63 -6.15 6.90 4.68
N THR A 64 -4.84 6.99 4.96
CA THR A 64 -4.15 8.28 5.01
C THR A 64 -3.66 8.65 3.60
N PRO A 65 -4.06 9.82 3.05
CA PRO A 65 -3.46 10.30 1.81
C PRO A 65 -1.97 10.50 2.06
N VAL A 66 -1.13 9.75 1.35
CA VAL A 66 0.31 9.94 1.38
C VAL A 66 0.60 11.24 0.65
N ILE A 67 0.76 12.33 1.41
CA ILE A 67 1.46 13.53 0.93
C ILE A 67 2.94 13.12 0.90
N GLY A 68 3.30 12.38 -0.15
CA GLY A 68 4.69 12.00 -0.42
C GLY A 68 5.38 13.08 -1.28
N PRO A 69 6.71 13.03 -1.40
CA PRO A 69 7.43 13.88 -2.33
C PRO A 69 6.85 13.73 -3.75
N ALA A 70 7.06 14.76 -4.56
CA ALA A 70 6.49 14.88 -5.90
C ALA A 70 6.55 13.54 -6.68
N ILE A 71 5.46 13.18 -7.32
CA ILE A 71 5.40 11.98 -8.15
C ILE A 71 6.24 12.29 -9.40
N PRO A 72 7.21 11.43 -9.78
CA PRO A 72 8.10 11.70 -10.91
C PRO A 72 7.37 11.49 -12.26
N ILE A 73 6.45 12.38 -12.59
CA ILE A 73 5.65 12.33 -13.82
C ILE A 73 5.73 13.67 -14.52
N ARG A 74 6.18 13.66 -15.80
CA ARG A 74 6.15 14.81 -16.70
C ARG A 74 4.83 14.88 -17.47
N GLY A 75 4.40 16.09 -17.83
CA GLY A 75 3.17 16.34 -18.59
C GLY A 75 2.01 16.82 -17.72
N ILE A 76 2.21 16.97 -16.42
CA ILE A 76 1.21 17.50 -15.49
C ILE A 76 1.55 18.96 -15.17
N ASN A 77 0.77 19.89 -15.72
CA ASN A 77 0.92 21.33 -15.49
C ASN A 77 -0.23 21.88 -14.61
N SER A 78 -0.66 21.12 -13.60
CA SER A 78 -1.78 21.51 -12.75
C SER A 78 -1.49 21.23 -11.28
N ASP A 79 -2.05 22.05 -10.39
CA ASP A 79 -2.05 21.84 -8.93
C ASP A 79 -3.02 20.74 -8.49
N LEU A 80 -3.52 19.93 -9.44
CA LEU A 80 -4.46 18.86 -9.16
C LEU A 80 -3.75 17.70 -8.46
N PRO A 81 -4.40 17.07 -7.47
CA PRO A 81 -3.85 15.90 -6.82
C PRO A 81 -3.69 14.74 -7.81
N VAL A 82 -2.54 14.06 -7.75
CA VAL A 82 -2.22 12.92 -8.61
C VAL A 82 -2.28 11.64 -7.80
N ARG A 83 -2.96 10.63 -8.34
CA ARG A 83 -3.10 9.30 -7.74
C ARG A 83 -2.76 8.23 -8.76
N PHE A 84 -2.37 7.06 -8.28
CA PHE A 84 -2.28 5.86 -9.12
C PHE A 84 -3.60 5.09 -9.10
N ALA A 85 -3.90 4.38 -10.17
CA ALA A 85 -5.06 3.49 -10.25
C ALA A 85 -5.06 2.51 -9.05
N PRO A 86 -6.22 2.29 -8.39
CA PRO A 86 -6.28 1.53 -7.14
C PRO A 86 -5.98 0.05 -7.30
N ASP A 87 -6.26 -0.51 -8.48
CA ASP A 87 -6.20 -1.95 -8.73
C ASP A 87 -4.95 -2.32 -9.55
N GLY A 88 -3.79 -2.32 -8.90
CA GLY A 88 -2.54 -2.71 -9.53
C GLY A 88 -1.88 -1.59 -10.33
N GLY A 89 -1.72 -0.44 -9.73
CA GLY A 89 -1.21 0.82 -10.29
C GLY A 89 -0.04 0.73 -11.28
N ALA A 90 0.24 1.84 -11.91
CA ALA A 90 1.38 1.98 -12.82
C ALA A 90 2.70 2.03 -12.03
N VAL A 91 3.72 1.38 -12.57
CA VAL A 91 5.09 1.41 -12.03
C VAL A 91 6.05 2.02 -13.06
N PRO A 92 7.17 2.64 -12.64
CA PRO A 92 8.18 3.15 -13.57
C PRO A 92 8.60 2.09 -14.59
N GLY A 93 8.63 2.48 -15.87
CA GLY A 93 8.83 1.56 -17.00
C GLY A 93 7.55 1.15 -17.72
N ASP A 94 6.37 1.31 -17.10
CA ASP A 94 5.11 1.19 -17.82
C ASP A 94 4.88 2.36 -18.77
N ARG A 95 4.15 2.10 -19.86
CA ARG A 95 3.52 3.20 -20.61
C ARG A 95 2.28 3.64 -19.84
N ILE A 96 2.19 4.93 -19.56
CA ILE A 96 1.16 5.49 -18.68
C ILE A 96 0.32 6.55 -19.39
N VAL A 97 -0.88 6.74 -18.86
CA VAL A 97 -1.81 7.79 -19.25
C VAL A 97 -2.45 8.38 -18.01
N GLY A 98 -2.67 9.69 -18.00
CA GLY A 98 -3.43 10.37 -16.96
C GLY A 98 -4.91 10.51 -17.36
N ILE A 99 -5.81 10.26 -16.42
CA ILE A 99 -7.24 10.54 -16.59
C ILE A 99 -7.63 11.64 -15.61
N VAL A 100 -8.12 12.75 -16.14
CA VAL A 100 -8.61 13.89 -15.34
C VAL A 100 -10.03 13.58 -14.88
N SER A 101 -10.25 13.54 -13.57
CA SER A 101 -11.57 13.40 -12.96
C SER A 101 -11.97 14.71 -12.26
N PRO A 102 -13.07 15.37 -12.69
CA PRO A 102 -13.52 16.62 -12.07
C PRO A 102 -13.74 16.45 -10.57
N GLY A 103 -13.09 17.29 -9.76
CA GLY A 103 -13.15 17.26 -8.30
C GLY A 103 -12.26 16.22 -7.61
N GLU A 104 -11.68 15.25 -8.34
CA GLU A 104 -10.84 14.19 -7.77
C GLU A 104 -9.37 14.32 -8.12
N GLY A 105 -9.06 15.01 -9.24
CA GLY A 105 -7.69 15.20 -9.72
C GLY A 105 -7.34 14.30 -10.91
N ILE A 106 -6.08 13.86 -10.97
CA ILE A 106 -5.55 13.05 -12.06
C ILE A 106 -5.25 11.65 -11.54
N THR A 107 -5.80 10.64 -12.20
CA THR A 107 -5.49 9.24 -11.91
C THR A 107 -4.59 8.69 -13.01
N ILE A 108 -3.46 8.11 -12.63
CA ILE A 108 -2.47 7.52 -13.54
C ILE A 108 -2.77 6.03 -13.72
N TYR A 109 -2.97 5.64 -14.96
CA TYR A 109 -3.21 4.26 -15.36
C TYR A 109 -2.06 3.74 -16.23
N PRO A 110 -1.70 2.47 -16.12
CA PRO A 110 -0.95 1.82 -17.18
C PRO A 110 -1.82 1.75 -18.44
N ILE A 111 -1.26 1.94 -19.62
CA ILE A 111 -2.02 1.98 -20.88
C ILE A 111 -2.78 0.68 -21.17
N GLN A 112 -2.40 -0.41 -20.50
CA GLN A 112 -3.03 -1.73 -20.62
C GLN A 112 -4.17 -1.94 -19.63
N SER A 113 -4.52 -0.91 -18.83
CA SER A 113 -5.59 -1.01 -17.83
C SER A 113 -6.95 -1.20 -18.50
N ALA A 114 -7.68 -2.22 -18.07
CA ALA A 114 -9.05 -2.46 -18.53
C ALA A 114 -10.01 -1.32 -18.10
N ALA A 115 -9.71 -0.61 -17.02
CA ALA A 115 -10.50 0.52 -16.54
C ALA A 115 -10.55 1.69 -17.54
N LEU A 116 -9.58 1.80 -18.45
CA LEU A 116 -9.55 2.84 -19.49
C LEU A 116 -10.72 2.77 -20.45
N ALA A 117 -11.33 1.60 -20.64
CA ALA A 117 -12.54 1.45 -21.45
C ALA A 117 -13.69 2.35 -20.99
N ASN A 118 -13.76 2.68 -19.70
CA ASN A 118 -14.77 3.59 -19.14
C ASN A 118 -14.60 5.07 -19.57
N PHE A 119 -13.50 5.38 -20.22
CA PHE A 119 -13.12 6.75 -20.60
C PHE A 119 -12.95 6.93 -22.12
N GLU A 120 -13.17 5.88 -22.94
CA GLU A 120 -13.01 5.94 -24.39
C GLU A 120 -13.90 7.04 -25.03
N ASP A 121 -15.11 7.24 -24.50
CA ASP A 121 -16.05 8.26 -24.98
C ASP A 121 -15.74 9.69 -24.47
N LYS A 122 -14.64 9.88 -23.74
CA LYS A 122 -14.29 11.14 -23.06
C LYS A 122 -12.85 11.55 -23.36
N PRO A 123 -12.52 11.85 -24.63
CA PRO A 123 -11.14 12.14 -25.01
C PRO A 123 -10.57 13.39 -24.33
N GLU A 124 -11.43 14.32 -23.91
CA GLU A 124 -11.04 15.55 -23.17
C GLU A 124 -10.46 15.26 -21.76
N ARG A 125 -10.65 14.05 -21.25
CA ARG A 125 -10.11 13.65 -19.94
C ARG A 125 -8.73 13.02 -20.02
N TRP A 126 -8.28 12.68 -21.22
CA TRP A 126 -7.01 11.99 -21.41
C TRP A 126 -5.85 12.96 -21.40
N LEU A 127 -4.81 12.65 -20.63
CA LEU A 127 -3.60 13.43 -20.49
C LEU A 127 -2.40 12.57 -20.88
N ASP A 128 -1.58 13.06 -21.82
CA ASP A 128 -0.31 12.41 -22.15
C ASP A 128 0.69 12.70 -21.03
N VAL A 129 1.08 11.66 -20.32
CA VAL A 129 2.01 11.73 -19.19
C VAL A 129 3.12 10.71 -19.36
N ARG A 130 4.29 11.00 -18.78
CA ARG A 130 5.47 10.14 -18.85
C ARG A 130 6.18 10.11 -17.51
N TRP A 131 6.86 9.00 -17.23
CA TRP A 131 7.75 8.93 -16.08
C TRP A 131 8.91 9.94 -16.24
N ASP A 132 9.25 10.62 -15.15
CA ASP A 132 10.46 11.41 -15.08
C ASP A 132 11.63 10.54 -14.64
N SER A 133 12.47 10.19 -15.60
CA SER A 133 13.64 9.33 -15.37
C SER A 133 14.84 10.06 -14.72
N GLU A 134 14.75 11.38 -14.54
CA GLU A 134 15.84 12.15 -13.91
C GLU A 134 15.76 12.14 -12.38
N GLU A 135 14.64 11.73 -11.81
CA GLU A 135 14.45 11.62 -10.36
C GLU A 135 15.00 10.29 -9.86
N SER A 136 16.22 10.29 -9.35
CA SER A 136 16.97 9.09 -8.92
C SER A 136 16.71 8.64 -7.48
N THR A 137 15.63 9.10 -6.85
CA THR A 137 15.30 8.66 -5.48
C THR A 137 14.62 7.28 -5.54
N PRO A 138 15.18 6.25 -4.91
CA PRO A 138 14.56 4.92 -4.88
C PRO A 138 13.22 4.98 -4.14
N ARG A 139 12.14 5.01 -4.88
CA ARG A 139 10.76 5.02 -4.38
C ARG A 139 10.09 3.71 -4.76
N ARG A 140 9.21 3.22 -3.88
CA ARG A 140 8.40 2.04 -4.16
C ARG A 140 7.03 2.45 -4.69
N PHE A 141 6.52 1.66 -5.62
CA PHE A 141 5.23 1.86 -6.28
C PHE A 141 4.35 0.64 -6.06
N PRO A 142 3.04 0.86 -5.86
CA PRO A 142 2.11 -0.24 -5.66
C PRO A 142 1.91 -1.03 -6.96
N ALA A 143 1.95 -2.35 -6.83
CA ALA A 143 1.62 -3.29 -7.90
C ALA A 143 0.75 -4.40 -7.34
N ARG A 144 0.00 -5.07 -8.20
CA ARG A 144 -0.85 -6.21 -7.82
C ARG A 144 -0.57 -7.39 -8.72
N ILE A 145 -0.45 -8.55 -8.10
CA ILE A 145 -0.33 -9.82 -8.82
C ILE A 145 -1.38 -10.81 -8.31
N THR A 146 -1.78 -11.73 -9.19
CA THR A 146 -2.50 -12.93 -8.80
C THR A 146 -1.58 -14.12 -8.91
N VAL A 147 -1.62 -14.98 -7.90
CA VAL A 147 -0.80 -16.21 -7.84
C VAL A 147 -1.74 -17.38 -7.60
N GLN A 148 -1.67 -18.37 -8.48
CA GLN A 148 -2.28 -19.68 -8.27
C GLN A 148 -1.20 -20.64 -7.80
N SER A 149 -1.37 -21.20 -6.62
CA SER A 149 -0.39 -22.13 -6.02
C SER A 149 -1.06 -23.40 -5.51
N ALA A 150 -0.29 -24.46 -5.34
CA ALA A 150 -0.76 -25.66 -4.66
C ALA A 150 -1.27 -25.36 -3.26
N ASN A 151 -2.38 -25.99 -2.86
CA ASN A 151 -2.97 -25.83 -1.54
C ASN A 151 -2.26 -26.73 -0.53
N GLU A 152 -0.97 -26.52 -0.34
CA GLU A 152 -0.10 -27.30 0.53
C GLU A 152 0.45 -26.45 1.67
N PRO A 153 0.75 -27.06 2.86
CA PRO A 153 1.44 -26.38 3.94
C PRO A 153 2.77 -25.79 3.46
N GLY A 154 2.99 -24.50 3.74
CA GLY A 154 4.24 -23.82 3.37
C GLY A 154 4.22 -23.12 2.01
N SER A 155 3.25 -23.34 1.13
CA SER A 155 3.18 -22.65 -0.17
C SER A 155 3.22 -21.13 -0.04
N PHE A 156 2.45 -20.54 0.88
CA PHE A 156 2.48 -19.10 1.14
C PHE A 156 3.81 -18.60 1.68
N VAL A 157 4.46 -19.40 2.53
CA VAL A 157 5.77 -19.04 3.08
C VAL A 157 6.79 -18.91 1.95
N GLN A 158 6.79 -19.85 1.01
CA GLN A 158 7.69 -19.80 -0.14
C GLN A 158 7.40 -18.64 -1.08
N ILE A 159 6.13 -18.32 -1.31
CA ILE A 159 5.72 -17.13 -2.10
C ILE A 159 6.22 -15.85 -1.43
N ALA A 160 5.96 -15.68 -0.13
CA ALA A 160 6.41 -14.52 0.62
C ALA A 160 7.94 -14.42 0.67
N GLN A 161 8.64 -15.54 0.80
CA GLN A 161 10.10 -15.59 0.80
C GLN A 161 10.67 -15.12 -0.54
N VAL A 162 10.12 -15.57 -1.67
CA VAL A 162 10.56 -15.12 -3.00
C VAL A 162 10.42 -13.60 -3.14
N ILE A 163 9.29 -13.04 -2.72
CA ILE A 163 9.05 -11.60 -2.80
C ILE A 163 10.05 -10.84 -1.92
N ALA A 164 10.31 -11.33 -0.71
CA ALA A 164 11.24 -10.72 0.24
C ALA A 164 12.71 -10.83 -0.24
N ASP A 165 13.12 -11.97 -0.79
CA ASP A 165 14.47 -12.19 -1.32
C ASP A 165 14.80 -11.26 -2.49
N HIS A 166 13.76 -10.78 -3.19
CA HIS A 166 13.87 -9.81 -4.29
C HIS A 166 13.55 -8.39 -3.84
N ASP A 167 13.61 -8.09 -2.54
CA ASP A 167 13.36 -6.76 -1.99
C ASP A 167 11.95 -6.20 -2.31
N GLY A 168 10.98 -7.07 -2.61
CA GLY A 168 9.56 -6.72 -2.71
C GLY A 168 8.95 -6.57 -1.31
N ASN A 169 8.13 -5.54 -1.10
CA ASN A 169 7.35 -5.40 0.13
C ASN A 169 5.91 -5.83 -0.12
N ILE A 170 5.39 -6.72 0.72
CA ILE A 170 3.98 -7.14 0.65
C ILE A 170 3.15 -6.18 1.50
N ASP A 171 2.20 -5.50 0.87
CA ASP A 171 1.28 -4.57 1.53
C ASP A 171 0.00 -5.29 1.98
N ASN A 172 -0.51 -6.22 1.16
CA ASN A 172 -1.72 -6.98 1.47
C ASN A 172 -1.72 -8.34 0.75
N ILE A 173 -2.33 -9.35 1.38
CA ILE A 173 -2.58 -10.66 0.79
C ILE A 173 -4.05 -11.01 0.98
N ARG A 174 -4.72 -11.37 -0.11
CA ARG A 174 -6.11 -11.80 -0.09
C ARG A 174 -6.25 -13.13 -0.83
N MET A 175 -6.77 -14.13 -0.16
CA MET A 175 -7.18 -15.38 -0.79
C MET A 175 -8.49 -15.12 -1.55
N THR A 176 -8.49 -15.30 -2.86
CA THR A 176 -9.66 -15.09 -3.72
C THR A 176 -10.43 -16.36 -3.99
N ARG A 177 -9.75 -17.50 -4.02
CA ARG A 177 -10.34 -18.81 -4.20
C ARG A 177 -9.51 -19.89 -3.48
N ARG A 178 -10.20 -20.85 -2.89
CA ARG A 178 -9.60 -22.05 -2.32
C ARG A 178 -10.28 -23.29 -2.87
N ALA A 179 -9.48 -24.19 -3.43
CA ALA A 179 -9.88 -25.51 -3.87
C ALA A 179 -9.05 -26.58 -3.13
N PRO A 180 -9.42 -27.87 -3.20
CA PRO A 180 -8.64 -28.94 -2.57
C PRO A 180 -7.17 -28.93 -3.01
N ASP A 181 -6.91 -28.77 -4.32
CA ASP A 181 -5.60 -28.92 -4.92
C ASP A 181 -4.85 -27.58 -5.08
N PHE A 182 -5.56 -26.45 -5.13
CA PHE A 182 -4.95 -25.15 -5.37
C PHE A 182 -5.64 -24.01 -4.63
N THR A 183 -4.92 -22.89 -4.52
CA THR A 183 -5.38 -21.66 -3.94
C THR A 183 -5.02 -20.50 -4.87
N ASP A 184 -5.97 -19.62 -5.14
CA ASP A 184 -5.74 -18.35 -5.85
C ASP A 184 -5.60 -17.23 -4.82
N VAL A 185 -4.52 -16.49 -4.91
CA VAL A 185 -4.16 -15.40 -4.01
C VAL A 185 -3.93 -14.14 -4.80
N MET A 186 -4.50 -13.06 -4.34
CA MET A 186 -4.19 -11.72 -4.80
C MET A 186 -3.22 -11.08 -3.81
N ILE A 187 -2.11 -10.56 -4.32
CA ILE A 187 -1.05 -9.95 -3.53
C ILE A 187 -0.84 -8.51 -4.00
N ASP A 188 -1.02 -7.57 -3.08
CA ASP A 188 -0.61 -6.19 -3.26
C ASP A 188 0.82 -6.06 -2.76
N LEU A 189 1.71 -5.57 -3.59
CA LEU A 189 3.12 -5.44 -3.28
C LEU A 189 3.67 -4.09 -3.73
N GLU A 190 4.76 -3.66 -3.11
CA GLU A 190 5.47 -2.46 -3.50
C GLU A 190 6.78 -2.84 -4.19
N VAL A 191 7.01 -2.29 -5.37
CA VAL A 191 8.18 -2.53 -6.22
C VAL A 191 8.81 -1.21 -6.67
N TYR A 192 10.05 -1.24 -7.16
CA TYR A 192 10.72 -0.04 -7.64
C TYR A 192 10.31 0.33 -9.06
N ASP A 193 10.19 -0.66 -9.94
CA ASP A 193 9.91 -0.48 -11.36
C ASP A 193 9.32 -1.76 -11.99
N LEU A 194 9.02 -1.68 -13.29
CA LEU A 194 8.51 -2.80 -14.06
C LEU A 194 9.50 -3.97 -14.15
N LYS A 195 10.80 -3.68 -14.22
CA LYS A 195 11.83 -4.74 -14.24
C LYS A 195 11.81 -5.51 -12.95
N HIS A 196 11.83 -4.82 -11.82
CA HIS A 196 11.76 -5.43 -10.48
C HIS A 196 10.50 -6.30 -10.32
N LEU A 197 9.32 -5.80 -10.73
CA LEU A 197 8.08 -6.57 -10.72
C LEU A 197 8.18 -7.84 -11.60
N THR A 198 8.75 -7.69 -12.80
CA THR A 198 8.91 -8.81 -13.74
C THR A 198 9.86 -9.87 -13.20
N ASP A 199 10.95 -9.46 -12.55
CA ASP A 199 11.91 -10.37 -11.93
C ASP A 199 11.24 -11.17 -10.79
N ILE A 200 10.44 -10.52 -9.92
CA ILE A 200 9.65 -11.20 -8.88
C ILE A 200 8.69 -12.22 -9.51
N ILE A 201 7.93 -11.83 -10.54
CA ILE A 201 6.98 -12.71 -11.24
C ILE A 201 7.71 -13.92 -11.83
N ALA A 202 8.86 -13.72 -12.45
CA ALA A 202 9.66 -14.79 -13.05
C ALA A 202 10.13 -15.79 -11.99
N GLN A 203 10.60 -15.31 -10.84
CA GLN A 203 11.04 -16.15 -9.74
C GLN A 203 9.91 -16.93 -9.07
N LEU A 204 8.72 -16.31 -8.96
CA LEU A 204 7.53 -17.00 -8.48
C LEU A 204 7.12 -18.12 -9.44
N ARG A 205 7.14 -17.87 -10.76
CA ARG A 205 6.83 -18.89 -11.78
C ARG A 205 7.83 -20.06 -11.79
N ALA A 206 9.06 -19.84 -11.36
CA ALA A 206 10.07 -20.87 -11.27
C ALA A 206 9.84 -21.85 -10.10
N LYS A 207 8.92 -21.55 -9.17
CA LYS A 207 8.62 -22.42 -8.03
C LYS A 207 7.67 -23.54 -8.43
N PRO A 208 7.95 -24.81 -8.10
CA PRO A 208 7.14 -25.97 -8.54
C PRO A 208 5.69 -25.94 -8.01
N MET A 209 5.46 -25.33 -6.83
CA MET A 209 4.10 -25.20 -6.29
C MET A 209 3.30 -24.05 -6.91
N VAL A 210 3.89 -23.21 -7.75
CA VAL A 210 3.21 -22.09 -8.41
C VAL A 210 2.79 -22.51 -9.80
N ALA A 211 1.49 -22.58 -10.04
CA ALA A 211 0.90 -22.94 -11.34
C ALA A 211 0.79 -21.74 -12.28
N LYS A 212 0.48 -20.56 -11.73
CA LYS A 212 0.26 -19.34 -12.52
C LYS A 212 0.57 -18.10 -11.71
N VAL A 213 1.18 -17.10 -12.36
CA VAL A 213 1.34 -15.74 -11.82
C VAL A 213 1.01 -14.75 -12.93
N GLU A 214 0.14 -13.79 -12.63
CA GLU A 214 -0.24 -12.72 -13.54
C GLU A 214 -0.22 -11.38 -12.82
N ARG A 215 0.20 -10.34 -13.52
CA ARG A 215 0.02 -8.96 -13.07
C ARG A 215 -1.44 -8.55 -13.28
N VAL A 216 -1.99 -7.84 -12.33
CA VAL A 216 -3.28 -7.15 -12.47
C VAL A 216 -3.00 -5.70 -12.85
N ASN A 217 -3.57 -5.26 -13.95
CA ASN A 217 -3.43 -3.89 -14.46
C ASN A 217 -4.77 -3.17 -14.31
N GLY A 218 -5.11 -2.73 -13.12
CA GLY A 218 -6.27 -1.94 -12.71
C GLY A 218 -7.38 -1.69 -13.70
#